data_ed520d06567117cbb41271bf849963dc
#
_entry.id   ed520d06567117cbb41271bf849963dc
#
_cell.length_a   1.000
_cell.length_b   1.000
_cell.length_c   1.000
_cell.angle_alpha   90.00
_cell.angle_beta   90.00
_cell.angle_gamma   90.00
#
_symmetry.space_group_name_H-M   'P 1'
#
loop_
_entity.id
_entity.type
_entity.pdbx_description
1 polymer ?
#
loop_
_entity_poly.entity_id
_entity_poly.type
_entity_poly.pdbx_seq_one_letter_code
_entity_poly.pdbx_strand_id
1 'polypeptide(L)'
;ISIKNNEARIGLRVMDSKEDLRRNELLKKIDYDLRNEIGLEAEEFKLAGVLILFNNLLQSLFKSQILTLGVVMAGITLMFLILFRNTTLALIGVVPNFMAAFLILGIIGLLEIPLDMMTITIAAITIGIAVDNSIHYIYRFKEEFEKNNDYNLTLDKCHNTVGVAILN
;
A
#
# COMPACT_ATOMS: atom_id res chain seq x y z
N ILE A 1 37.01 -21.59 -5.85
CA ILE A 1 37.89 -21.19 -4.76
C ILE A 1 38.90 -20.22 -5.33
N SER A 2 38.99 -19.03 -4.78
CA SER A 2 40.03 -18.05 -5.12
C SER A 2 41.12 -18.11 -4.09
N ILE A 3 42.24 -18.77 -4.45
CA ILE A 3 43.41 -18.93 -3.56
C ILE A 3 44.02 -17.55 -3.22
N LYS A 4 43.87 -16.57 -4.11
CA LYS A 4 44.44 -15.23 -3.97
C LYS A 4 43.71 -14.35 -2.94
N ASN A 5 42.40 -14.60 -2.73
CA ASN A 5 41.55 -13.83 -1.83
C ASN A 5 41.06 -14.64 -0.63
N ASN A 6 41.46 -15.91 -0.49
CA ASN A 6 40.97 -16.83 0.53
C ASN A 6 39.44 -16.93 0.57
N GLU A 7 38.79 -16.91 -0.60
CA GLU A 7 37.35 -16.92 -0.78
C GLU A 7 36.89 -18.20 -1.47
N ALA A 8 35.77 -18.75 -1.01
CA ALA A 8 35.10 -19.87 -1.66
C ALA A 8 33.67 -19.45 -2.05
N ARG A 9 33.24 -19.84 -3.23
CA ARG A 9 31.87 -19.61 -3.70
C ARG A 9 31.12 -20.93 -3.79
N ILE A 10 30.00 -21.01 -3.07
CA ILE A 10 29.07 -22.14 -3.12
C ILE A 10 27.85 -21.68 -3.93
N GLY A 11 27.57 -22.35 -5.04
CA GLY A 11 26.41 -22.06 -5.89
C GLY A 11 25.24 -22.96 -5.54
N LEU A 12 24.12 -22.39 -5.08
CA LEU A 12 22.88 -23.11 -4.84
C LEU A 12 21.86 -22.74 -5.90
N ARG A 13 21.13 -23.72 -6.40
CA ARG A 13 19.99 -23.51 -7.29
C ARG A 13 18.70 -23.78 -6.51
N VAL A 14 17.82 -22.80 -6.48
CA VAL A 14 16.49 -22.91 -5.88
C VAL A 14 15.48 -23.04 -7.02
N MET A 15 14.55 -24.01 -6.93
CA MET A 15 13.42 -24.11 -7.84
C MET A 15 12.41 -23.03 -7.50
N ASP A 16 12.40 -21.95 -8.30
CA ASP A 16 11.53 -20.78 -8.09
C ASP A 16 10.06 -21.03 -8.44
N SER A 17 9.78 -22.14 -9.16
CA SER A 17 8.43 -22.53 -9.61
C SER A 17 7.58 -23.21 -8.54
N LYS A 18 8.04 -23.35 -7.30
CA LYS A 18 7.23 -23.91 -6.22
C LYS A 18 6.28 -22.83 -5.69
N GLU A 19 4.98 -23.07 -5.78
CA GLU A 19 3.93 -22.15 -5.29
C GLU A 19 4.07 -21.78 -3.79
N ASP A 20 4.65 -22.67 -2.98
CA ASP A 20 4.88 -22.48 -1.54
C ASP A 20 6.27 -21.92 -1.17
N LEU A 21 7.05 -21.43 -2.12
CA LEU A 21 8.38 -20.94 -1.83
C LEU A 21 8.36 -19.57 -1.13
N ARG A 22 8.37 -19.57 0.18
CA ARG A 22 8.54 -18.37 1.00
C ARG A 22 9.98 -17.88 0.99
N ARG A 23 10.37 -17.16 -0.06
CA ARG A 23 11.76 -16.74 -0.31
C ARG A 23 12.41 -16.05 0.89
N ASN A 24 11.68 -15.15 1.55
CA ASN A 24 12.19 -14.42 2.71
C ASN A 24 12.48 -15.34 3.91
N GLU A 25 11.62 -16.31 4.17
CA GLU A 25 11.80 -17.30 5.25
C GLU A 25 12.98 -18.22 4.95
N LEU A 26 13.10 -18.67 3.69
CA LEU A 26 14.24 -19.49 3.26
C LEU A 26 15.56 -18.75 3.45
N LEU A 27 15.65 -17.50 3.03
CA LEU A 27 16.87 -16.70 3.17
C LEU A 27 17.23 -16.45 4.64
N LYS A 28 16.23 -16.15 5.49
CA LYS A 28 16.42 -15.99 6.93
C LYS A 28 16.88 -17.30 7.58
N LYS A 29 16.33 -18.43 7.16
CA LYS A 29 16.74 -19.73 7.67
C LYS A 29 18.17 -20.05 7.29
N ILE A 30 18.57 -19.82 6.05
CA ILE A 30 19.96 -20.01 5.60
C ILE A 30 20.91 -19.11 6.40
N ASP A 31 20.57 -17.85 6.60
CA ASP A 31 21.40 -16.92 7.40
C ASP A 31 21.51 -17.41 8.86
N TYR A 32 20.42 -17.87 9.44
CA TYR A 32 20.38 -18.42 10.80
C TYR A 32 21.23 -19.67 10.94
N ASP A 33 21.10 -20.62 10.01
CA ASP A 33 21.86 -21.92 10.05
C ASP A 33 23.35 -21.66 9.87
N LEU A 34 23.75 -20.74 8.99
CA LEU A 34 25.16 -20.38 8.79
C LEU A 34 25.77 -19.76 10.05
N ARG A 35 25.03 -18.95 10.79
CA ARG A 35 25.51 -18.30 12.01
C ARG A 35 25.51 -19.22 13.23
N ASN A 36 24.42 -19.96 13.42
CA ASN A 36 24.23 -20.70 14.68
C ASN A 36 24.65 -22.17 14.60
N GLU A 37 24.53 -22.82 13.43
CA GLU A 37 24.96 -24.23 13.29
C GLU A 37 26.38 -24.37 12.80
N ILE A 38 26.81 -23.49 11.89
CA ILE A 38 28.16 -23.53 11.33
C ILE A 38 29.09 -22.60 12.10
N GLY A 39 28.57 -21.59 12.80
CA GLY A 39 29.34 -20.68 13.64
C GLY A 39 30.10 -19.59 12.86
N LEU A 40 29.63 -19.23 11.65
CA LEU A 40 30.25 -18.19 10.83
C LEU A 40 29.85 -16.79 11.32
N GLU A 41 30.78 -15.88 11.44
CA GLU A 41 30.52 -14.50 11.73
C GLU A 41 29.90 -13.77 10.52
N ALA A 42 29.20 -12.66 10.78
CA ALA A 42 28.48 -11.90 9.73
C ALA A 42 29.38 -11.36 8.62
N GLU A 43 30.67 -11.21 8.91
CA GLU A 43 31.68 -10.70 7.97
C GLU A 43 32.36 -11.84 7.16
N GLU A 44 32.22 -13.09 7.60
CA GLU A 44 32.86 -14.25 6.97
C GLU A 44 32.06 -14.82 5.80
N PHE A 45 30.78 -14.51 5.68
CA PHE A 45 29.96 -14.96 4.56
C PHE A 45 29.06 -13.85 3.98
N LYS A 46 28.79 -13.96 2.70
CA LYS A 46 27.85 -13.05 2.01
C LYS A 46 26.91 -13.83 1.12
N LEU A 47 25.64 -13.76 1.43
CA LEU A 47 24.62 -14.28 0.55
C LEU A 47 24.48 -13.32 -0.66
N ALA A 48 24.66 -13.83 -1.88
CA ALA A 48 24.59 -13.07 -3.10
C ALA A 48 23.84 -13.85 -4.19
N GLY A 49 23.17 -13.14 -5.08
CA GLY A 49 22.47 -13.75 -6.22
C GLY A 49 21.16 -13.07 -6.54
N VAL A 50 20.60 -13.41 -7.71
CA VAL A 50 19.36 -12.81 -8.23
C VAL A 50 18.20 -13.02 -7.27
N LEU A 51 18.09 -14.19 -6.64
CA LEU A 51 17.03 -14.49 -5.67
C LEU A 51 17.05 -13.52 -4.49
N ILE A 52 18.22 -13.20 -3.97
CA ILE A 52 18.39 -12.30 -2.83
C ILE A 52 18.09 -10.87 -3.24
N LEU A 53 18.60 -10.45 -4.39
CA LEU A 53 18.34 -9.14 -4.94
C LEU A 53 16.83 -8.91 -5.13
N PHE A 54 16.14 -9.90 -5.72
CA PHE A 54 14.70 -9.83 -5.96
C PHE A 54 13.90 -9.82 -4.66
N ASN A 55 14.27 -10.66 -3.68
CA ASN A 55 13.64 -10.64 -2.36
C ASN A 55 13.80 -9.29 -1.66
N ASN A 56 15.01 -8.72 -1.68
CA ASN A 56 15.27 -7.42 -1.05
C ASN A 56 14.51 -6.29 -1.74
N LEU A 57 14.40 -6.33 -3.08
CA LEU A 57 13.58 -5.39 -3.84
C LEU A 57 12.12 -5.49 -3.43
N LEU A 58 11.54 -6.70 -3.38
CA LEU A 58 10.15 -6.89 -2.98
C LEU A 58 9.92 -6.40 -1.54
N GLN A 59 10.78 -6.76 -0.58
CA GLN A 59 10.65 -6.32 0.80
C GLN A 59 10.74 -4.79 0.93
N SER A 60 11.64 -4.16 0.17
CA SER A 60 11.77 -2.70 0.13
C SER A 60 10.53 -2.04 -0.48
N LEU A 61 9.99 -2.60 -1.56
CA LEU A 61 8.76 -2.11 -2.18
C LEU A 61 7.57 -2.19 -1.22
N PHE A 62 7.36 -3.32 -0.55
CA PHE A 62 6.29 -3.47 0.44
C PHE A 62 6.40 -2.45 1.58
N LYS A 63 7.58 -2.31 2.17
CA LYS A 63 7.83 -1.36 3.26
C LYS A 63 7.61 0.08 2.81
N SER A 64 8.13 0.44 1.65
CA SER A 64 7.96 1.77 1.05
C SER A 64 6.48 2.06 0.77
N GLN A 65 5.75 1.08 0.24
CA GLN A 65 4.33 1.22 -0.09
C GLN A 65 3.47 1.49 1.14
N ILE A 66 3.66 0.72 2.22
CA ILE A 66 2.93 0.91 3.47
C ILE A 66 3.21 2.30 4.06
N LEU A 67 4.48 2.72 4.07
CA LEU A 67 4.87 4.03 4.56
C LEU A 67 4.25 5.15 3.72
N THR A 68 4.35 5.05 2.39
CA THR A 68 3.83 6.06 1.46
C THR A 68 2.31 6.16 1.59
N LEU A 69 1.60 5.03 1.65
CA LEU A 69 0.15 5.02 1.86
C LEU A 69 -0.23 5.71 3.17
N GLY A 70 0.48 5.40 4.26
CA GLY A 70 0.26 6.04 5.55
C GLY A 70 0.45 7.56 5.51
N VAL A 71 1.54 8.04 4.89
CA VAL A 71 1.83 9.47 4.73
C VAL A 71 0.77 10.15 3.86
N VAL A 72 0.37 9.54 2.75
CA VAL A 72 -0.68 10.07 1.87
C VAL A 72 -2.01 10.17 2.60
N MET A 73 -2.42 9.13 3.33
CA MET A 73 -3.67 9.14 4.10
C MET A 73 -3.66 10.17 5.23
N ALA A 74 -2.52 10.36 5.89
CA ALA A 74 -2.34 11.43 6.89
C ALA A 74 -2.46 12.81 6.23
N GLY A 75 -1.84 13.02 5.07
CA GLY A 75 -1.95 14.24 4.28
C GLY A 75 -3.39 14.56 3.85
N ILE A 76 -4.12 13.55 3.35
CA ILE A 76 -5.54 13.67 2.99
C ILE A 76 -6.37 14.06 4.22
N THR A 77 -6.16 13.39 5.35
CA THR A 77 -6.86 13.70 6.60
C THR A 77 -6.62 15.13 7.05
N LEU A 78 -5.37 15.58 7.02
CA LEU A 78 -5.00 16.95 7.34
C LEU A 78 -5.65 17.96 6.39
N MET A 79 -5.68 17.65 5.10
CA MET A 79 -6.33 18.49 4.08
C MET A 79 -7.82 18.63 4.35
N PHE A 80 -8.53 17.53 4.67
CA PHE A 80 -9.95 17.58 5.03
C PHE A 80 -10.21 18.42 6.30
N LEU A 81 -9.34 18.30 7.32
CA LEU A 81 -9.44 19.10 8.54
C LEU A 81 -9.31 20.60 8.26
N ILE A 82 -8.36 20.98 7.40
CA ILE A 82 -8.15 22.39 7.02
C ILE A 82 -9.33 22.89 6.18
N LEU A 83 -9.78 22.10 5.20
CA LEU A 83 -10.83 22.49 4.26
C LEU A 83 -12.17 22.67 4.94
N PHE A 84 -12.58 21.72 5.76
CA PHE A 84 -13.91 21.74 6.37
C PHE A 84 -13.96 22.46 7.73
N ARG A 85 -12.80 22.69 8.37
CA ARG A 85 -12.69 23.30 9.70
C ARG A 85 -13.63 22.71 10.76
N ASN A 86 -14.08 21.49 10.51
CA ASN A 86 -14.99 20.71 11.36
C ASN A 86 -14.51 19.26 11.38
N THR A 87 -14.15 18.77 12.56
CA THR A 87 -13.61 17.42 12.74
C THR A 87 -14.59 16.33 12.33
N THR A 88 -15.88 16.55 12.57
CA THR A 88 -16.92 15.58 12.21
C THR A 88 -17.06 15.45 10.68
N LEU A 89 -17.11 16.56 9.96
CA LEU A 89 -17.17 16.55 8.49
C LEU A 89 -15.88 15.98 7.88
N ALA A 90 -14.72 16.32 8.45
CA ALA A 90 -13.46 15.77 8.00
C ALA A 90 -13.43 14.23 8.18
N LEU A 91 -13.89 13.73 9.33
CA LEU A 91 -13.95 12.30 9.59
C LEU A 91 -14.90 11.57 8.64
N ILE A 92 -16.08 12.11 8.40
CA ILE A 92 -17.05 11.57 7.44
C ILE A 92 -16.45 11.49 6.03
N GLY A 93 -15.67 12.48 5.61
CA GLY A 93 -15.00 12.48 4.31
C GLY A 93 -13.82 11.52 4.23
N VAL A 94 -13.11 11.30 5.32
CA VAL A 94 -11.92 10.44 5.37
C VAL A 94 -12.29 8.95 5.40
N VAL A 95 -13.36 8.56 6.11
CA VAL A 95 -13.78 7.15 6.27
C VAL A 95 -13.97 6.43 4.93
N PRO A 96 -14.72 6.95 3.95
CA PRO A 96 -14.87 6.29 2.65
C PRO A 96 -13.55 6.08 1.92
N ASN A 97 -12.62 7.02 2.05
CA ASN A 97 -11.31 6.91 1.42
C ASN A 97 -10.45 5.82 2.04
N PHE A 98 -10.48 5.66 3.38
CA PHE A 98 -9.87 4.52 4.05
C PHE A 98 -10.50 3.20 3.61
N MET A 99 -11.84 3.15 3.55
CA MET A 99 -12.54 1.94 3.07
C MET A 99 -12.15 1.59 1.63
N ALA A 100 -12.08 2.56 0.73
CA ALA A 100 -11.64 2.34 -0.65
C ALA A 100 -10.21 1.80 -0.71
N ALA A 101 -9.27 2.40 0.05
CA ALA A 101 -7.90 1.95 0.12
C ALA A 101 -7.78 0.51 0.64
N PHE A 102 -8.46 0.18 1.74
CA PHE A 102 -8.47 -1.18 2.29
C PHE A 102 -9.15 -2.19 1.36
N LEU A 103 -10.22 -1.81 0.68
CA LEU A 103 -10.92 -2.66 -0.29
C LEU A 103 -10.00 -3.03 -1.46
N ILE A 104 -9.33 -2.03 -2.06
CA ILE A 104 -8.43 -2.25 -3.18
C ILE A 104 -7.25 -3.15 -2.78
N LEU A 105 -6.57 -2.81 -1.68
CA LEU A 105 -5.45 -3.61 -1.19
C LEU A 105 -5.90 -5.01 -0.73
N GLY A 106 -7.09 -5.11 -0.13
CA GLY A 106 -7.69 -6.38 0.27
C GLY A 106 -8.01 -7.27 -0.92
N ILE A 107 -8.59 -6.73 -1.99
CA ILE A 107 -8.89 -7.48 -3.23
C ILE A 107 -7.59 -7.93 -3.90
N ILE A 108 -6.59 -7.05 -4.03
CA ILE A 108 -5.27 -7.40 -4.57
C ILE A 108 -4.64 -8.54 -3.77
N GLY A 109 -4.69 -8.47 -2.44
CA GLY A 109 -4.17 -9.54 -1.57
C GLY A 109 -4.96 -10.85 -1.65
N LEU A 110 -6.29 -10.77 -1.76
CA LEU A 110 -7.18 -11.93 -1.81
C LEU A 110 -7.08 -12.68 -3.15
N LEU A 111 -6.82 -11.95 -4.23
CA LEU A 111 -6.61 -12.51 -5.57
C LEU A 111 -5.15 -12.90 -5.82
N GLU A 112 -4.28 -12.79 -4.81
CA GLU A 112 -2.84 -13.08 -4.89
C GLU A 112 -2.14 -12.34 -6.05
N ILE A 113 -2.66 -11.16 -6.43
CA ILE A 113 -2.09 -10.34 -7.49
C ILE A 113 -0.74 -9.80 -7.00
N PRO A 114 0.36 -10.02 -7.74
CA PRO A 114 1.65 -9.51 -7.34
C PRO A 114 1.64 -7.98 -7.30
N LEU A 115 2.17 -7.40 -6.22
CA LEU A 115 2.35 -5.97 -6.09
C LEU A 115 3.52 -5.54 -6.99
N ASP A 116 3.19 -5.13 -8.18
CA ASP A 116 4.11 -4.51 -9.14
C ASP A 116 3.85 -3.00 -9.25
N MET A 117 4.63 -2.32 -10.09
CA MET A 117 4.47 -0.87 -10.31
C MET A 117 3.10 -0.52 -10.89
N MET A 118 2.51 -1.42 -11.70
CA MET A 118 1.19 -1.22 -12.31
C MET A 118 0.08 -1.26 -11.27
N THR A 119 0.05 -2.30 -10.44
CA THR A 119 -0.97 -2.47 -9.38
C THR A 119 -0.93 -1.34 -8.36
N ILE A 120 0.27 -0.88 -7.99
CA ILE A 120 0.47 0.27 -7.11
C ILE A 120 -0.07 1.56 -7.74
N THR A 121 0.20 1.78 -9.03
CA THR A 121 -0.27 2.97 -9.76
C THR A 121 -1.80 2.98 -9.85
N ILE A 122 -2.42 1.84 -10.17
CA ILE A 122 -3.88 1.71 -10.24
C ILE A 122 -4.50 2.01 -8.86
N ALA A 123 -3.95 1.45 -7.80
CA ALA A 123 -4.42 1.71 -6.44
C ALA A 123 -4.33 3.21 -6.08
N ALA A 124 -3.20 3.86 -6.40
CA ALA A 124 -3.01 5.28 -6.13
C ALA A 124 -4.00 6.17 -6.89
N ILE A 125 -4.23 5.88 -8.18
CA ILE A 125 -5.21 6.61 -9.01
C ILE A 125 -6.62 6.45 -8.43
N THR A 126 -7.01 5.22 -8.08
CA THR A 126 -8.35 4.94 -7.55
C THR A 126 -8.59 5.64 -6.21
N ILE A 127 -7.59 5.65 -5.33
CA ILE A 127 -7.67 6.39 -4.07
C ILE A 127 -7.79 7.90 -4.34
N GLY A 128 -7.02 8.42 -5.31
CA GLY A 128 -7.10 9.84 -5.70
C GLY A 128 -8.50 10.24 -6.18
N ILE A 129 -9.12 9.42 -7.04
CA ILE A 129 -10.51 9.63 -7.52
C ILE A 129 -11.51 9.57 -6.36
N ALA A 130 -11.35 8.63 -5.43
CA ALA A 130 -12.23 8.51 -4.26
C ALA A 130 -12.16 9.76 -3.36
N VAL A 131 -10.95 10.30 -3.15
CA VAL A 131 -10.74 11.55 -2.40
C VAL A 131 -11.43 12.72 -3.06
N ASP A 132 -11.24 12.89 -4.37
CA ASP A 132 -11.82 13.98 -5.15
C ASP A 132 -13.35 13.93 -5.10
N ASN A 133 -13.95 12.78 -5.33
CA ASN A 133 -15.38 12.56 -5.22
C ASN A 133 -15.93 12.90 -3.82
N SER A 134 -15.20 12.51 -2.77
CA SER A 134 -15.58 12.81 -1.39
C SER A 134 -15.57 14.32 -1.10
N ILE A 135 -14.57 15.05 -1.61
CA ILE A 135 -14.47 16.50 -1.46
C ILE A 135 -15.66 17.17 -2.15
N HIS A 136 -15.92 16.84 -3.41
CA HIS A 136 -17.01 17.41 -4.17
C HIS A 136 -18.38 17.16 -3.54
N TYR A 137 -18.61 15.93 -3.06
CA TYR A 137 -19.86 15.56 -2.41
C TYR A 137 -20.09 16.34 -1.11
N ILE A 138 -19.09 16.40 -0.23
CA ILE A 138 -19.21 17.08 1.07
C ILE A 138 -19.32 18.59 0.89
N TYR A 139 -18.58 19.16 -0.07
CA TYR A 139 -18.65 20.58 -0.37
C TYR A 139 -20.05 20.96 -0.86
N ARG A 140 -20.61 20.18 -1.78
CA ARG A 140 -21.98 20.39 -2.29
C ARG A 140 -23.03 20.22 -1.21
N PHE A 141 -22.86 19.21 -0.36
CA PHE A 141 -23.74 18.99 0.78
C PHE A 141 -23.76 20.22 1.71
N LYS A 142 -22.60 20.74 2.06
CA LYS A 142 -22.49 21.92 2.92
C LYS A 142 -23.16 23.14 2.29
N GLU A 143 -22.91 23.41 1.02
CA GLU A 143 -23.49 24.53 0.28
C GLU A 143 -25.03 24.45 0.23
N GLU A 144 -25.58 23.28 -0.05
CA GLU A 144 -27.04 23.10 -0.12
C GLU A 144 -27.71 23.11 1.26
N PHE A 145 -27.02 22.58 2.28
CA PHE A 145 -27.52 22.59 3.65
C PHE A 145 -27.59 24.01 4.23
N GLU A 146 -26.60 24.84 3.94
CA GLU A 146 -26.64 26.27 4.33
C GLU A 146 -27.82 27.04 3.72
N LYS A 147 -28.35 26.62 2.53
CA LYS A 147 -29.49 27.26 1.87
C LYS A 147 -30.83 26.79 2.39
N ASN A 148 -30.98 25.51 2.70
CA ASN A 148 -32.27 24.87 2.91
C ASN A 148 -32.51 24.49 4.38
N ASN A 149 -31.48 24.30 5.19
CA ASN A 149 -31.54 23.80 6.58
C ASN A 149 -32.35 22.49 6.76
N ASP A 150 -32.58 21.74 5.67
CA ASP A 150 -33.28 20.47 5.66
C ASP A 150 -32.31 19.37 5.19
N TYR A 151 -32.12 18.39 6.05
CA TYR A 151 -31.15 17.29 5.81
C TYR A 151 -31.60 16.41 4.64
N ASN A 152 -32.85 16.01 4.60
CA ASN A 152 -33.37 15.10 3.58
C ASN A 152 -33.41 15.75 2.19
N LEU A 153 -33.85 16.99 2.11
CA LEU A 153 -33.87 17.75 0.86
C LEU A 153 -32.45 17.99 0.31
N THR A 154 -31.51 18.25 1.21
CA THR A 154 -30.11 18.44 0.85
C THR A 154 -29.48 17.14 0.32
N LEU A 155 -29.74 16.00 0.98
CA LEU A 155 -29.29 14.68 0.52
C LEU A 155 -29.83 14.34 -0.87
N ASP A 156 -31.13 14.52 -1.10
CA ASP A 156 -31.78 14.28 -2.40
C ASP A 156 -31.14 15.11 -3.51
N LYS A 157 -30.91 16.39 -3.27
CA LYS A 157 -30.23 17.27 -4.23
C LYS A 157 -28.79 16.83 -4.51
N CYS A 158 -28.03 16.45 -3.47
CA CYS A 158 -26.65 15.99 -3.64
C CYS A 158 -26.60 14.67 -4.42
N HIS A 159 -27.49 13.72 -4.15
CA HIS A 159 -27.56 12.46 -4.89
C HIS A 159 -27.91 12.69 -6.36
N ASN A 160 -28.88 13.56 -6.65
CA ASN A 160 -29.33 13.84 -8.01
C ASN A 160 -28.36 14.70 -8.83
N THR A 161 -27.39 15.35 -8.19
CA THR A 161 -26.38 16.16 -8.87
C THR A 161 -25.02 15.48 -8.88
N VAL A 162 -24.33 15.48 -7.74
CA VAL A 162 -22.99 14.93 -7.60
C VAL A 162 -23.00 13.40 -7.65
N GLY A 163 -23.98 12.75 -7.01
CA GLY A 163 -24.09 11.30 -7.01
C GLY A 163 -24.23 10.71 -8.42
N VAL A 164 -25.09 11.31 -9.24
CA VAL A 164 -25.25 10.89 -10.66
C VAL A 164 -23.99 11.17 -11.47
N ALA A 165 -23.31 12.29 -11.23
CA ALA A 165 -22.06 12.62 -11.93
C ALA A 165 -20.89 11.69 -11.59
N ILE A 166 -20.86 11.12 -10.38
CA ILE A 166 -19.85 10.13 -9.95
C ILE A 166 -20.10 8.75 -10.58
N LEU A 167 -21.37 8.44 -10.89
CA LEU A 167 -21.74 7.12 -11.45
C LEU A 167 -21.64 7.06 -12.99
N ASN A 168 -21.54 8.18 -13.69
CA ASN A 168 -21.37 8.26 -15.15
C ASN A 168 -19.90 8.45 -15.54
#